data_a33ef312bd10bec66316c5a1d5b23a7c
#
_entry.id   a33ef312bd10bec66316c5a1d5b23a7c
#
_cell.length_a   1.000
_cell.length_b   1.000
_cell.length_c   1.000
_cell.angle_alpha   90.00
_cell.angle_beta   90.00
_cell.angle_gamma   90.00
#
_symmetry.space_group_name_H-M   'P 1'
#
loop_
_entity.id
_entity.type
_entity.pdbx_description
1 polymer ?
#
loop_
_entity_poly.entity_id
_entity_poly.type
_entity_poly.pdbx_seq_one_letter_code
_entity_poly.pdbx_strand_id
1 'polypeptide(L)'
;DDMKNFNEAWLEIVVANPVIALDAFFAECFGYFNVTDLPYVSMDYYVNNDYVQSGNVWIHLYNHDWRDAVAGFAKGWGNIPVVGWVTHGNLYVTLMLLVGAAEVVLRRWRSLSWHLPLLLLMGVMITAPANNFERHMLPVAFVFGFVCLQFWRESRNARLAVNANVVSEYEASQVRQDE
;
A
#
# COMPACT_ATOMS: atom_id res chain seq x y z
N ASP A 1 13.78 -34.44 -9.11
CA ASP A 1 13.63 -34.41 -10.59
C ASP A 1 12.33 -33.77 -11.04
N ASP A 2 11.19 -34.00 -10.37
CA ASP A 2 9.88 -33.47 -10.80
C ASP A 2 9.81 -31.95 -10.79
N MET A 3 10.37 -31.28 -9.79
CA MET A 3 10.41 -29.82 -9.70
C MET A 3 11.27 -29.20 -10.80
N LYS A 4 12.37 -29.87 -11.17
CA LYS A 4 13.23 -29.42 -12.28
C LYS A 4 12.49 -29.50 -13.60
N ASN A 5 11.84 -30.63 -13.87
CA ASN A 5 11.05 -30.82 -15.09
C ASN A 5 9.88 -29.84 -15.16
N PHE A 6 9.22 -29.57 -14.03
CA PHE A 6 8.17 -28.55 -13.96
C PHE A 6 8.71 -27.15 -14.30
N ASN A 7 9.82 -26.75 -13.70
CA ASN A 7 10.40 -25.42 -13.96
C ASN A 7 10.87 -25.27 -15.42
N GLU A 8 11.42 -26.32 -16.03
CA GLU A 8 11.81 -26.31 -17.43
C GLU A 8 10.59 -26.15 -18.33
N ALA A 9 9.54 -26.96 -18.14
CA ALA A 9 8.30 -26.86 -18.91
C ALA A 9 7.61 -25.49 -18.73
N TRP A 10 7.58 -24.96 -17.50
CA TRP A 10 7.03 -23.65 -17.22
C TRP A 10 7.80 -22.56 -17.95
N LEU A 11 9.12 -22.58 -17.92
CA LEU A 11 9.97 -21.61 -18.60
C LEU A 11 9.79 -21.68 -20.13
N GLU A 12 9.67 -22.88 -20.70
CA GLU A 12 9.40 -23.06 -22.12
C GLU A 12 8.07 -22.41 -22.52
N ILE A 13 7.02 -22.61 -21.72
CA ILE A 13 5.69 -21.99 -21.96
C ILE A 13 5.78 -20.46 -21.92
N VAL A 14 6.45 -19.91 -20.90
CA VAL A 14 6.63 -18.46 -20.72
C VAL A 14 7.41 -17.86 -21.90
N VAL A 15 8.50 -18.49 -22.31
CA VAL A 15 9.33 -18.01 -23.42
C VAL A 15 8.60 -18.13 -24.77
N ALA A 16 7.80 -19.19 -24.94
CA ALA A 16 7.01 -19.36 -26.16
C ALA A 16 5.85 -18.37 -26.27
N ASN A 17 5.33 -17.88 -25.11
CA ASN A 17 4.15 -17.02 -25.07
C ASN A 17 4.35 -15.81 -24.12
N PRO A 18 5.34 -14.94 -24.36
CA PRO A 18 5.74 -13.90 -23.40
C PRO A 18 4.64 -12.88 -23.13
N VAL A 19 3.83 -12.53 -24.13
CA VAL A 19 2.72 -11.59 -23.96
C VAL A 19 1.63 -12.17 -23.06
N ILE A 20 1.26 -13.43 -23.27
CA ILE A 20 0.26 -14.11 -22.44
C ILE A 20 0.77 -14.26 -21.00
N ALA A 21 2.05 -14.61 -20.84
CA ALA A 21 2.66 -14.75 -19.51
C ALA A 21 2.71 -13.42 -18.76
N LEU A 22 3.02 -12.31 -19.45
CA LEU A 22 2.98 -10.97 -18.86
C LEU A 22 1.56 -10.53 -18.53
N ASP A 23 0.59 -10.80 -19.39
CA ASP A 23 -0.82 -10.48 -19.13
C ASP A 23 -1.34 -11.24 -17.90
N ALA A 24 -1.06 -12.53 -17.79
CA ALA A 24 -1.40 -13.33 -16.64
C ALA A 24 -0.74 -12.81 -15.35
N PHE A 25 0.54 -12.43 -15.41
CA PHE A 25 1.26 -11.86 -14.28
C PHE A 25 0.65 -10.52 -13.83
N PHE A 26 0.33 -9.63 -14.77
CA PHE A 26 -0.31 -8.35 -14.45
C PHE A 26 -1.74 -8.54 -13.95
N ALA A 27 -2.48 -9.51 -14.47
CA ALA A 27 -3.81 -9.84 -13.97
C ALA A 27 -3.79 -10.27 -12.50
N GLU A 28 -2.79 -11.06 -12.08
CA GLU A 28 -2.60 -11.46 -10.68
C GLU A 28 -2.22 -10.28 -9.77
N CYS A 29 -1.44 -9.32 -10.29
CA CYS A 29 -1.01 -8.15 -9.51
C CYS A 29 -2.05 -7.03 -9.51
N PHE A 30 -2.97 -7.01 -10.47
CA PHE A 30 -3.87 -5.90 -10.74
C PHE A 30 -4.71 -5.49 -9.52
N GLY A 31 -5.21 -6.47 -8.75
CA GLY A 31 -6.02 -6.21 -7.58
C GLY A 31 -5.35 -5.36 -6.51
N TYR A 32 -4.02 -5.41 -6.39
CA TYR A 32 -3.29 -4.59 -5.41
C TYR A 32 -3.25 -3.08 -5.78
N PHE A 33 -3.43 -2.75 -7.05
CA PHE A 33 -3.29 -1.38 -7.57
C PHE A 33 -4.62 -0.79 -8.04
N ASN A 34 -5.65 -1.61 -8.19
CA ASN A 34 -6.97 -1.15 -8.61
C ASN A 34 -7.80 -0.70 -7.41
N VAL A 35 -7.86 0.60 -7.17
CA VAL A 35 -8.60 1.21 -6.04
C VAL A 35 -10.10 0.91 -6.07
N THR A 36 -10.65 0.64 -7.25
CA THR A 36 -12.08 0.36 -7.42
C THR A 36 -12.43 -1.11 -7.21
N ASP A 37 -11.43 -1.99 -7.18
CA ASP A 37 -11.63 -3.40 -6.91
C ASP A 37 -11.68 -3.63 -5.40
N LEU A 38 -12.77 -4.26 -4.94
CA LEU A 38 -12.90 -4.61 -3.54
C LEU A 38 -11.86 -5.67 -3.18
N PRO A 39 -11.01 -5.41 -2.17
CA PRO A 39 -10.11 -6.43 -1.67
C PRO A 39 -10.89 -7.68 -1.27
N TYR A 40 -10.32 -8.85 -1.53
CA TYR A 40 -10.89 -10.10 -1.06
C TYR A 40 -10.89 -10.11 0.47
N VAL A 41 -12.01 -9.73 1.06
CA VAL A 41 -12.24 -9.78 2.50
C VAL A 41 -13.10 -10.99 2.78
N SER A 42 -12.50 -12.03 3.31
CA SER A 42 -13.23 -13.19 3.80
C SER A 42 -13.79 -12.96 5.20
N MET A 43 -14.36 -11.75 5.44
CA MET A 43 -14.96 -11.41 6.74
C MET A 43 -16.02 -12.44 7.14
N ASP A 44 -16.87 -12.85 6.20
CA ASP A 44 -17.89 -13.88 6.44
C ASP A 44 -17.24 -15.22 6.85
N TYR A 45 -16.10 -15.57 6.24
CA TYR A 45 -15.37 -16.80 6.58
C TYR A 45 -14.78 -16.77 7.98
N TYR A 46 -14.17 -15.66 8.39
CA TYR A 46 -13.54 -15.54 9.72
C TYR A 46 -14.56 -15.26 10.83
N VAL A 47 -15.64 -14.55 10.54
CA VAL A 47 -16.67 -14.21 11.54
C VAL A 47 -17.57 -15.39 11.84
N ASN A 48 -17.93 -16.19 10.83
CA ASN A 48 -18.88 -17.31 10.94
C ASN A 48 -18.22 -18.68 10.80
N ASN A 49 -16.90 -18.78 10.95
CA ASN A 49 -16.20 -20.04 10.78
C ASN A 49 -16.30 -20.92 12.03
N ASP A 50 -17.13 -21.95 11.97
CA ASP A 50 -17.30 -22.96 13.03
C ASP A 50 -16.01 -23.69 13.39
N TYR A 51 -15.05 -23.79 12.46
CA TYR A 51 -13.75 -24.40 12.71
C TYR A 51 -12.94 -23.64 13.78
N VAL A 52 -12.98 -22.31 13.75
CA VAL A 52 -12.32 -21.48 14.77
C VAL A 52 -13.02 -21.65 16.12
N GLN A 53 -14.34 -21.82 16.14
CA GLN A 53 -15.13 -22.03 17.36
C GLN A 53 -14.89 -23.42 17.97
N SER A 54 -14.89 -24.46 17.12
CA SER A 54 -14.78 -25.83 17.57
C SER A 54 -13.36 -26.26 17.98
N GLY A 55 -12.34 -25.61 17.40
CA GLY A 55 -10.93 -25.97 17.59
C GLY A 55 -10.19 -25.20 18.69
N ASN A 56 -10.79 -24.17 19.29
CA ASN A 56 -10.09 -23.29 20.20
C ASN A 56 -10.85 -23.00 21.49
N VAL A 57 -10.35 -23.55 22.62
CA VAL A 57 -10.93 -23.38 23.96
C VAL A 57 -10.84 -21.94 24.48
N TRP A 58 -9.93 -21.13 23.93
CA TRP A 58 -9.64 -19.77 24.38
C TRP A 58 -10.44 -18.69 23.63
N ILE A 59 -10.96 -19.02 22.43
CA ILE A 59 -11.70 -18.07 21.61
C ILE A 59 -13.18 -18.33 21.79
N HIS A 60 -13.84 -17.47 22.56
CA HIS A 60 -15.30 -17.45 22.67
C HIS A 60 -15.87 -16.38 21.75
N LEU A 61 -16.68 -16.80 20.80
CA LEU A 61 -17.39 -15.89 19.90
C LEU A 61 -18.68 -15.43 20.58
N TYR A 62 -18.62 -14.24 21.19
CA TYR A 62 -19.80 -13.64 21.81
C TYR A 62 -20.66 -12.92 20.77
N ASN A 63 -21.99 -13.02 20.94
CA ASN A 63 -22.98 -12.22 20.23
C ASN A 63 -22.81 -12.21 18.70
N HIS A 64 -23.24 -13.30 18.07
CA HIS A 64 -23.21 -13.47 16.59
C HIS A 64 -23.96 -12.34 15.86
N ASP A 65 -25.14 -11.95 16.35
CA ASP A 65 -25.96 -10.93 15.70
C ASP A 65 -25.26 -9.58 15.60
N TRP A 66 -24.55 -9.19 16.66
CA TRP A 66 -23.77 -7.95 16.64
C TRP A 66 -22.57 -8.03 15.70
N ARG A 67 -21.91 -9.17 15.64
CA ARG A 67 -20.77 -9.41 14.74
C ARG A 67 -21.21 -9.38 13.28
N ASP A 68 -22.33 -10.02 12.97
CA ASP A 68 -22.92 -10.02 11.63
C ASP A 68 -23.35 -8.60 11.22
N ALA A 69 -23.93 -7.84 12.15
CA ALA A 69 -24.29 -6.46 11.92
C ALA A 69 -23.06 -5.58 11.62
N VAL A 70 -21.96 -5.75 12.37
CA VAL A 70 -20.69 -5.01 12.15
C VAL A 70 -20.04 -5.43 10.84
N ALA A 71 -19.98 -6.72 10.53
CA ALA A 71 -19.45 -7.22 9.27
C ALA A 71 -20.28 -6.73 8.07
N GLY A 72 -21.60 -6.76 8.18
CA GLY A 72 -22.52 -6.22 7.18
C GLY A 72 -22.35 -4.71 6.96
N PHE A 73 -22.19 -3.94 8.06
CA PHE A 73 -21.91 -2.52 7.99
C PHE A 73 -20.56 -2.24 7.30
N ALA A 74 -19.49 -2.93 7.70
CA ALA A 74 -18.16 -2.75 7.11
C ALA A 74 -18.15 -3.07 5.60
N LYS A 75 -18.83 -4.15 5.20
CA LYS A 75 -18.99 -4.54 3.81
C LYS A 75 -19.84 -3.52 3.03
N GLY A 76 -20.92 -3.03 3.62
CA GLY A 76 -21.75 -1.98 3.03
C GLY A 76 -21.00 -0.67 2.84
N TRP A 77 -20.21 -0.27 3.84
CA TRP A 77 -19.38 0.92 3.78
C TRP A 77 -18.33 0.85 2.68
N GLY A 78 -17.60 -0.26 2.56
CA GLY A 78 -16.59 -0.48 1.52
C GLY A 78 -17.13 -0.37 0.10
N ASN A 79 -18.42 -0.63 -0.11
CA ASN A 79 -19.08 -0.54 -1.42
C ASN A 79 -19.51 0.89 -1.81
N ILE A 80 -19.41 1.87 -0.90
CA ILE A 80 -19.76 3.28 -1.21
C ILE A 80 -18.67 3.87 -2.11
N PRO A 81 -18.98 4.33 -3.33
CA PRO A 81 -17.98 4.91 -4.21
C PRO A 81 -17.25 6.08 -3.55
N VAL A 82 -15.93 6.15 -3.74
CA VAL A 82 -15.01 7.15 -3.21
C VAL A 82 -14.86 7.11 -1.69
N VAL A 83 -15.95 7.21 -0.92
CA VAL A 83 -15.89 7.24 0.56
C VAL A 83 -15.49 5.88 1.12
N GLY A 84 -15.98 4.79 0.53
CA GLY A 84 -15.63 3.43 0.91
C GLY A 84 -14.16 3.08 0.59
N TRP A 85 -13.56 3.72 -0.39
CA TRP A 85 -12.17 3.46 -0.78
C TRP A 85 -11.15 3.65 0.36
N VAL A 86 -11.48 4.49 1.33
CA VAL A 86 -10.63 4.70 2.53
C VAL A 86 -10.44 3.40 3.34
N THR A 87 -11.34 2.44 3.19
CA THR A 87 -11.23 1.12 3.84
C THR A 87 -10.50 0.08 2.98
N HIS A 88 -10.17 0.42 1.73
CA HIS A 88 -9.48 -0.49 0.81
C HIS A 88 -7.97 -0.37 0.94
N GLY A 89 -7.29 -1.48 1.18
CA GLY A 89 -5.82 -1.53 1.28
C GLY A 89 -5.12 -1.09 -0.01
N ASN A 90 -5.68 -1.38 -1.18
CA ASN A 90 -5.16 -1.00 -2.49
C ASN A 90 -5.13 0.52 -2.72
N LEU A 91 -6.01 1.30 -2.10
CA LEU A 91 -5.89 2.77 -2.08
C LEU A 91 -4.54 3.19 -1.47
N TYR A 92 -4.20 2.64 -0.31
CA TYR A 92 -2.96 2.97 0.39
C TYR A 92 -1.72 2.52 -0.38
N VAL A 93 -1.76 1.35 -1.03
CA VAL A 93 -0.69 0.89 -1.92
C VAL A 93 -0.46 1.88 -3.05
N THR A 94 -1.52 2.31 -3.72
CA THR A 94 -1.45 3.30 -4.82
C THR A 94 -0.91 4.64 -4.33
N LEU A 95 -1.44 5.16 -3.22
CA LEU A 95 -0.99 6.42 -2.63
C LEU A 95 0.47 6.37 -2.16
N MET A 96 0.92 5.23 -1.61
CA MET A 96 2.31 5.03 -1.22
C MET A 96 3.26 5.08 -2.41
N LEU A 97 2.89 4.49 -3.55
CA LEU A 97 3.69 4.59 -4.78
C LEU A 97 3.77 6.04 -5.26
N LEU A 98 2.67 6.81 -5.19
CA LEU A 98 2.66 8.22 -5.55
C LEU A 98 3.54 9.05 -4.61
N VAL A 99 3.49 8.80 -3.30
CA VAL A 99 4.38 9.44 -2.32
C VAL A 99 5.83 9.08 -2.61
N GLY A 100 6.15 7.81 -2.87
CA GLY A 100 7.49 7.37 -3.23
C GLY A 100 8.02 8.05 -4.50
N ALA A 101 7.20 8.17 -5.54
CA ALA A 101 7.55 8.91 -6.75
C ALA A 101 7.82 10.40 -6.45
N ALA A 102 6.99 11.03 -5.62
CA ALA A 102 7.18 12.42 -5.19
C ALA A 102 8.47 12.60 -4.37
N GLU A 103 8.81 11.64 -3.50
CA GLU A 103 10.07 11.65 -2.72
C GLU A 103 11.29 11.64 -3.63
N VAL A 104 11.28 10.81 -4.66
CA VAL A 104 12.37 10.74 -5.66
C VAL A 104 12.46 12.04 -6.45
N VAL A 105 11.36 12.52 -7.01
CA VAL A 105 11.32 13.75 -7.83
C VAL A 105 11.73 14.98 -7.04
N LEU A 106 11.27 15.11 -5.80
CA LEU A 106 11.56 16.24 -4.91
C LEU A 106 12.85 16.04 -4.10
N ARG A 107 13.62 14.97 -4.34
CA ARG A 107 14.86 14.62 -3.65
C ARG A 107 14.72 14.56 -2.13
N ARG A 108 13.61 14.00 -1.65
CA ARG A 108 13.29 13.82 -0.21
C ARG A 108 13.91 12.51 0.32
N TRP A 109 15.22 12.38 0.27
CA TRP A 109 15.94 11.14 0.56
C TRP A 109 15.74 10.62 1.98
N ARG A 110 15.53 11.51 2.97
CA ARG A 110 15.27 11.11 4.36
C ARG A 110 13.88 10.47 4.49
N SER A 111 12.89 11.04 3.85
CA SER A 111 11.54 10.46 3.79
C SER A 111 11.57 9.13 3.05
N LEU A 112 12.21 9.07 1.89
CA LEU A 112 12.36 7.86 1.09
C LEU A 112 13.06 6.72 1.87
N SER A 113 14.07 7.03 2.69
CA SER A 113 14.75 5.98 3.48
C SER A 113 13.84 5.29 4.48
N TRP A 114 12.87 6.02 5.07
CA TRP A 114 11.84 5.44 5.94
C TRP A 114 10.75 4.71 5.15
N HIS A 115 10.50 5.13 3.92
CA HIS A 115 9.51 4.53 3.04
C HIS A 115 10.02 3.26 2.35
N LEU A 116 11.32 3.13 2.15
CA LEU A 116 11.95 2.04 1.39
C LEU A 116 11.51 0.62 1.82
N PRO A 117 11.43 0.27 3.12
CA PRO A 117 10.96 -1.06 3.52
C PRO A 117 9.56 -1.40 3.01
N LEU A 118 8.66 -0.42 2.93
CA LEU A 118 7.31 -0.60 2.40
C LEU A 118 7.30 -0.75 0.89
N LEU A 119 8.13 0.01 0.19
CA LEU A 119 8.31 -0.15 -1.26
C LEU A 119 8.87 -1.54 -1.60
N LEU A 120 9.78 -2.06 -0.79
CA LEU A 120 10.29 -3.43 -0.93
C LEU A 120 9.19 -4.47 -0.66
N LEU A 121 8.35 -4.25 0.36
CA LEU A 121 7.19 -5.10 0.63
C LEU A 121 6.22 -5.13 -0.56
N MET A 122 5.96 -3.98 -1.18
CA MET A 122 5.15 -3.91 -2.41
C MET A 122 5.82 -4.67 -3.57
N GLY A 123 7.15 -4.60 -3.68
CA GLY A 123 7.92 -5.42 -4.63
C GLY A 123 7.69 -6.92 -4.41
N VAL A 124 7.63 -7.38 -3.15
CA VAL A 124 7.30 -8.77 -2.83
C VAL A 124 5.86 -9.11 -3.24
N MET A 125 4.89 -8.22 -3.04
CA MET A 125 3.50 -8.43 -3.49
C MET A 125 3.41 -8.62 -5.01
N ILE A 126 4.27 -7.94 -5.76
CA ILE A 126 4.34 -8.07 -7.23
C ILE A 126 5.01 -9.39 -7.63
N THR A 127 6.11 -9.78 -6.97
CA THR A 127 6.88 -10.97 -7.35
C THR A 127 6.26 -12.29 -6.86
N ALA A 128 5.45 -12.23 -5.81
CA ALA A 128 4.71 -13.36 -5.26
C ALA A 128 3.23 -12.97 -5.09
N PRO A 129 2.52 -12.73 -6.19
CA PRO A 129 1.15 -12.25 -6.13
C PRO A 129 0.24 -13.30 -5.47
N ALA A 130 -0.57 -12.84 -4.55
CA ALA A 130 -1.53 -13.68 -3.84
C ALA A 130 -2.95 -13.10 -3.98
N ASN A 131 -3.24 -12.58 -5.15
CA ASN A 131 -4.52 -12.05 -5.58
C ASN A 131 -5.24 -11.19 -4.51
N ASN A 132 -5.01 -9.89 -4.51
CA ASN A 132 -5.76 -8.87 -3.77
C ASN A 132 -6.12 -9.21 -2.29
N PHE A 133 -5.24 -9.93 -1.58
CA PHE A 133 -5.46 -10.19 -0.16
C PHE A 133 -5.16 -8.94 0.67
N GLU A 134 -6.18 -8.43 1.33
CA GLU A 134 -6.10 -7.22 2.17
C GLU A 134 -5.03 -7.33 3.26
N ARG A 135 -4.82 -8.50 3.85
CA ARG A 135 -3.80 -8.74 4.87
C ARG A 135 -2.37 -8.35 4.42
N HIS A 136 -2.07 -8.44 3.13
CA HIS A 136 -0.77 -8.05 2.60
C HIS A 136 -0.62 -6.53 2.51
N MET A 137 -1.73 -5.82 2.38
CA MET A 137 -1.79 -4.37 2.29
C MET A 137 -1.89 -3.68 3.65
N LEU A 138 -2.28 -4.40 4.72
CA LEU A 138 -2.42 -3.84 6.06
C LEU A 138 -1.17 -3.10 6.58
N PRO A 139 0.05 -3.62 6.45
CA PRO A 139 1.25 -2.90 6.89
C PRO A 139 1.38 -1.54 6.19
N VAL A 140 1.05 -1.48 4.90
CA VAL A 140 1.07 -0.25 4.11
C VAL A 140 0.03 0.74 4.62
N ALA A 141 -1.20 0.29 4.85
CA ALA A 141 -2.29 1.12 5.36
C ALA A 141 -1.98 1.70 6.75
N PHE A 142 -1.46 0.88 7.68
CA PHE A 142 -1.14 1.33 9.03
C PHE A 142 0.02 2.34 9.08
N VAL A 143 1.00 2.22 8.20
CA VAL A 143 2.18 3.08 8.20
C VAL A 143 2.01 4.31 7.28
N PHE A 144 0.98 4.34 6.45
CA PHE A 144 0.72 5.42 5.51
C PHE A 144 0.74 6.80 6.14
N GLY A 145 0.03 6.99 7.26
CA GLY A 145 -0.01 8.27 7.97
C GLY A 145 1.37 8.74 8.45
N PHE A 146 2.21 7.81 8.90
CA PHE A 146 3.57 8.10 9.32
C PHE A 146 4.44 8.54 8.14
N VAL A 147 4.39 7.86 7.00
CA VAL A 147 5.15 8.22 5.79
C VAL A 147 4.72 9.60 5.29
N CYS A 148 3.42 9.86 5.21
CA CYS A 148 2.89 11.18 4.85
C CYS A 148 3.37 12.29 5.79
N LEU A 149 3.41 12.03 7.10
CA LEU A 149 3.91 12.99 8.09
C LEU A 149 5.40 13.29 7.91
N GLN A 150 6.22 12.27 7.66
CA GLN A 150 7.64 12.44 7.39
C GLN A 150 7.89 13.23 6.11
N PHE A 151 7.20 12.89 5.04
CA PHE A 151 7.25 13.63 3.77
C PHE A 151 6.86 15.10 3.95
N TRP A 152 5.77 15.38 4.66
CA TRP A 152 5.32 16.74 4.96
C TRP A 152 6.34 17.50 5.79
N ARG A 153 6.88 16.89 6.85
CA ARG A 153 7.89 17.49 7.74
C ARG A 153 9.16 17.87 6.98
N GLU A 154 9.67 16.99 6.14
CA GLU A 154 10.84 17.26 5.33
C GLU A 154 10.57 18.36 4.30
N SER A 155 9.39 18.32 3.66
CA SER A 155 8.98 19.36 2.72
C SER A 155 8.83 20.73 3.38
N ARG A 156 8.28 20.78 4.59
CA ARG A 156 8.19 22.02 5.38
C ARG A 156 9.57 22.57 5.74
N ASN A 157 10.48 21.74 6.21
CA ASN A 157 11.82 22.16 6.56
C ASN A 157 12.60 22.71 5.36
N ALA A 158 12.44 22.09 4.19
CA ALA A 158 13.03 22.58 2.96
C ALA A 158 12.49 23.96 2.54
N ARG A 159 11.17 24.20 2.69
CA ARG A 159 10.58 25.52 2.42
C ARG A 159 11.11 26.59 3.39
N LEU A 160 11.24 26.26 4.67
CA LEU A 160 11.78 27.19 5.66
C LEU A 160 13.23 27.56 5.37
N ALA A 161 14.05 26.60 4.94
CA ALA A 161 15.44 26.86 4.54
C ALA A 161 15.53 27.78 3.31
N VAL A 162 14.69 27.56 2.30
CA VAL A 162 14.62 28.44 1.12
C VAL A 162 14.24 29.87 1.52
N ASN A 163 13.21 30.03 2.35
CA ASN A 163 12.77 31.37 2.80
C ASN A 163 13.86 32.08 3.62
N ALA A 164 14.57 31.37 4.49
CA ALA A 164 15.67 31.95 5.26
C ALA A 164 16.80 32.45 4.36
N ASN A 165 17.17 31.69 3.31
CA ASN A 165 18.17 32.11 2.35
C ASN A 165 17.74 33.36 1.56
N VAL A 166 16.48 33.43 1.12
CA VAL A 166 15.95 34.60 0.41
C VAL A 166 15.98 35.85 1.30
N VAL A 167 15.62 35.74 2.58
CA VAL A 167 15.69 36.86 3.53
C VAL A 167 17.12 37.31 3.73
N SER A 168 18.07 36.39 3.92
CA SER A 168 19.47 36.73 4.11
C SER A 168 20.12 37.41 2.87
N GLU A 169 19.74 36.96 1.67
CA GLU A 169 20.20 37.61 0.41
C GLU A 169 19.61 39.04 0.26
N TYR A 170 18.36 39.21 0.65
CA TYR A 170 17.72 40.53 0.62
C TYR A 170 18.41 41.49 1.59
N GLU A 171 18.63 41.10 2.85
CA GLU A 171 19.36 41.90 3.84
C GLU A 171 20.78 42.26 3.39
N ALA A 172 21.52 41.31 2.82
CA ALA A 172 22.85 41.56 2.30
C ALA A 172 22.86 42.52 1.10
N SER A 173 21.79 42.53 0.31
CA SER A 173 21.65 43.46 -0.81
C SER A 173 21.37 44.89 -0.36
N GLN A 174 20.59 45.06 0.72
CA GLN A 174 20.30 46.39 1.31
C GLN A 174 21.56 47.04 1.89
N VAL A 175 22.35 46.29 2.67
CA VAL A 175 23.60 46.78 3.24
C VAL A 175 24.60 47.26 2.16
N ARG A 176 24.61 46.62 1.00
CA ARG A 176 25.44 46.98 -0.14
C ARG A 176 25.00 48.26 -0.85
N GLN A 177 23.73 48.67 -0.71
CA GLN A 177 23.21 49.89 -1.32
C GLN A 177 23.42 51.15 -0.44
N ASP A 178 23.66 50.92 0.85
CA ASP A 178 23.87 51.96 1.84
C ASP A 178 25.37 52.37 2.02
N GLU A 179 26.29 51.63 1.37
CA GLU A 179 27.71 51.95 1.24
C GLU A 179 28.02 52.71 -0.06
#